data_2d1baf54d910543dc3905f3bf4d505c3
#
_entry.id   2d1baf54d910543dc3905f3bf4d505c3
#
_cell.length_a   1.000
_cell.length_b   1.000
_cell.length_c   1.000
_cell.angle_alpha   90.00
_cell.angle_beta   90.00
_cell.angle_gamma   90.00
#
_symmetry.space_group_name_H-M   'P 1'
#
loop_
_entity.id
_entity.type
_entity.pdbx_description
1 polymer ?
#
loop_
_entity_poly.entity_id
_entity_poly.type
_entity_poly.pdbx_seq_one_letter_code
_entity_poly.pdbx_strand_id
1 'polypeptide(L)'
;MSYDFSPFKKQLAGVEEWLKKEYQQIRTGQASPAVLDNVRVEVYGAPMGLKELASVTIEGARTIRISPWDKKQGKDIEKAIAAANLGLSVVVDDQGLRAIFPELTTDRRTEIAKVAKDKLEDARQNVRQYRDVVVKDLTTKEKEGGMGKDDAFRLRGEAQKMVDEANKKLEEIYAKKEKEVLG
;
A
#
# COMPACT_ATOMS: atom_id res chain seq x y z
N MET A 1 -5.30 -38.30 0.92
CA MET A 1 -5.80 -37.42 2.01
C MET A 1 -5.84 -35.97 1.56
N SER A 2 -6.81 -35.18 2.01
CA SER A 2 -6.89 -33.73 1.76
C SER A 2 -6.27 -32.99 2.93
N TYR A 3 -5.45 -31.99 2.68
CA TYR A 3 -4.91 -31.04 3.66
C TYR A 3 -5.62 -29.71 3.50
N ASP A 4 -6.04 -29.09 4.61
CA ASP A 4 -6.71 -27.78 4.53
C ASP A 4 -5.67 -26.66 4.40
N PHE A 5 -5.51 -26.12 3.21
CA PHE A 5 -4.68 -24.98 2.91
C PHE A 5 -5.38 -23.63 3.13
N SER A 6 -6.64 -23.59 3.59
CA SER A 6 -7.38 -22.32 3.74
C SER A 6 -6.69 -21.33 4.66
N PRO A 7 -6.15 -21.73 5.85
CA PRO A 7 -5.39 -20.82 6.69
C PRO A 7 -4.14 -20.27 6.00
N PHE A 8 -3.42 -21.14 5.28
CA PHE A 8 -2.20 -20.75 4.57
C PHE A 8 -2.50 -19.76 3.44
N LYS A 9 -3.53 -20.02 2.62
CA LYS A 9 -3.99 -19.09 1.58
C LYS A 9 -4.36 -17.73 2.15
N LYS A 10 -5.04 -17.70 3.31
CA LYS A 10 -5.40 -16.47 4.00
C LYS A 10 -4.18 -15.69 4.48
N GLN A 11 -3.15 -16.38 4.97
CA GLN A 11 -1.88 -15.77 5.38
C GLN A 11 -1.16 -15.16 4.18
N LEU A 12 -1.06 -15.89 3.05
CA LEU A 12 -0.44 -15.37 1.81
C LEU A 12 -1.17 -14.14 1.27
N ALA A 13 -2.50 -14.17 1.24
CA ALA A 13 -3.31 -13.00 0.86
C ALA A 13 -3.10 -11.81 1.81
N GLY A 14 -2.94 -12.08 3.11
CA GLY A 14 -2.63 -11.07 4.13
C GLY A 14 -1.28 -10.38 3.88
N VAL A 15 -0.26 -11.10 3.43
CA VAL A 15 1.05 -10.52 3.06
C VAL A 15 0.92 -9.61 1.83
N GLU A 16 0.14 -10.03 0.83
CA GLU A 16 -0.13 -9.22 -0.37
C GLU A 16 -0.81 -7.90 0.00
N GLU A 17 -1.86 -7.94 0.83
CA GLU A 17 -2.56 -6.76 1.31
C GLU A 17 -1.68 -5.85 2.18
N TRP A 18 -0.83 -6.45 3.02
CA TRP A 18 0.14 -5.71 3.83
C TRP A 18 1.10 -4.93 2.93
N LEU A 19 1.68 -5.57 1.89
CA LEU A 19 2.61 -4.90 0.98
C LEU A 19 1.93 -3.76 0.22
N LYS A 20 0.69 -3.94 -0.24
CA LYS A 20 -0.09 -2.88 -0.87
C LYS A 20 -0.29 -1.68 0.05
N LYS A 21 -0.61 -1.91 1.33
CA LYS A 21 -0.79 -0.84 2.33
C LYS A 21 0.53 -0.11 2.62
N GLU A 22 1.65 -0.84 2.77
CA GLU A 22 2.97 -0.23 2.95
C GLU A 22 3.33 0.67 1.77
N TYR A 23 3.04 0.22 0.54
CA TYR A 23 3.33 1.01 -0.66
C TYR A 23 2.42 2.23 -0.84
N GLN A 24 1.20 2.22 -0.31
CA GLN A 24 0.33 3.40 -0.28
C GLN A 24 0.90 4.52 0.58
N GLN A 25 1.66 4.19 1.62
CA GLN A 25 2.31 5.16 2.51
C GLN A 25 3.58 5.77 1.90
N ILE A 26 4.17 5.13 0.90
CA ILE A 26 5.36 5.61 0.21
C ILE A 26 4.97 6.74 -0.75
N ARG A 27 5.44 7.96 -0.47
CA ARG A 27 5.22 9.13 -1.32
C ARG A 27 6.12 9.05 -2.55
N THR A 28 5.50 9.00 -3.72
CA THR A 28 6.20 8.87 -5.02
C THR A 28 6.34 10.18 -5.78
N GLY A 29 5.90 11.30 -5.17
CA GLY A 29 5.83 12.59 -5.87
C GLY A 29 4.65 12.70 -6.84
N GLN A 30 3.90 11.61 -7.07
CA GLN A 30 2.67 11.64 -7.86
C GLN A 30 1.47 12.08 -7.01
N ALA A 31 0.52 12.74 -7.66
CA ALA A 31 -0.70 13.20 -7.02
C ALA A 31 -1.56 12.00 -6.56
N SER A 32 -1.75 11.88 -5.25
CA SER A 32 -2.62 10.87 -4.65
C SER A 32 -3.59 11.53 -3.67
N PRO A 33 -4.90 11.47 -3.92
CA PRO A 33 -5.91 11.99 -2.99
C PRO A 33 -5.83 11.39 -1.59
N ALA A 34 -5.33 10.17 -1.46
CA ALA A 34 -5.17 9.49 -0.17
C ALA A 34 -4.24 10.24 0.80
N VAL A 35 -3.32 11.06 0.30
CA VAL A 35 -2.44 11.91 1.13
C VAL A 35 -3.25 12.92 1.93
N LEU A 36 -4.42 13.31 1.45
CA LEU A 36 -5.30 14.30 2.07
C LEU A 36 -6.35 13.69 3.00
N ASP A 37 -6.47 12.37 3.08
CA ASP A 37 -7.53 11.70 3.86
C ASP A 37 -7.45 11.97 5.38
N ASN A 38 -6.26 12.24 5.87
CA ASN A 38 -6.04 12.56 7.29
C ASN A 38 -6.10 14.06 7.61
N VAL A 39 -6.30 14.92 6.60
CA VAL A 39 -6.42 16.37 6.82
C VAL A 39 -7.76 16.65 7.48
N ARG A 40 -7.70 17.35 8.64
CA ARG A 40 -8.87 17.84 9.36
C ARG A 40 -8.91 19.34 9.25
N VAL A 41 -10.03 19.86 8.80
CA VAL A 41 -10.29 21.29 8.65
C VAL A 41 -11.23 21.73 9.75
N GLU A 42 -10.85 22.77 10.49
CA GLU A 42 -11.74 23.37 11.50
C GLU A 42 -12.76 24.28 10.82
N VAL A 43 -14.01 23.85 10.81
CA VAL A 43 -15.13 24.59 10.23
C VAL A 43 -16.25 24.65 11.26
N TYR A 44 -16.77 25.84 11.52
CA TYR A 44 -17.84 26.09 12.52
C TYR A 44 -17.52 25.53 13.91
N GLY A 45 -16.23 25.52 14.30
CA GLY A 45 -15.79 25.06 15.62
C GLY A 45 -15.69 23.54 15.78
N ALA A 46 -15.78 22.78 14.69
CA ALA A 46 -15.62 21.32 14.68
C ALA A 46 -14.62 20.87 13.59
N PRO A 47 -13.78 19.84 13.88
CA PRO A 47 -12.89 19.27 12.88
C PRO A 47 -13.69 18.39 11.91
N MET A 48 -13.65 18.72 10.62
CA MET A 48 -14.30 17.99 9.53
C MET A 48 -13.26 17.40 8.57
N GLY A 49 -13.59 16.29 7.94
CA GLY A 49 -12.75 15.68 6.89
C GLY A 49 -12.77 16.53 5.61
N LEU A 50 -11.65 16.61 4.92
CA LEU A 50 -11.56 17.40 3.68
C LEU A 50 -12.60 16.95 2.63
N LYS A 51 -12.87 15.64 2.51
CA LYS A 51 -13.86 15.08 1.58
C LYS A 51 -15.31 15.46 1.90
N GLU A 52 -15.59 15.88 3.11
CA GLU A 52 -16.91 16.37 3.52
C GLU A 52 -17.13 17.83 3.09
N LEU A 53 -16.03 18.57 2.91
CA LEU A 53 -16.04 20.02 2.63
C LEU A 53 -15.76 20.34 1.16
N ALA A 54 -15.13 19.42 0.41
CA ALA A 54 -14.68 19.67 -0.94
C ALA A 54 -14.67 18.41 -1.81
N SER A 55 -14.81 18.61 -3.10
CA SER A 55 -14.47 17.59 -4.10
C SER A 55 -12.94 17.56 -4.27
N VAL A 56 -12.36 16.36 -4.30
CA VAL A 56 -10.92 16.13 -4.47
C VAL A 56 -10.69 15.29 -5.72
N THR A 57 -10.07 15.88 -6.74
CA THR A 57 -9.84 15.24 -8.03
C THR A 57 -8.39 15.39 -8.49
N ILE A 58 -7.89 14.43 -9.27
CA ILE A 58 -6.56 14.52 -9.87
C ILE A 58 -6.66 15.39 -11.12
N GLU A 59 -5.96 16.52 -11.14
CA GLU A 59 -5.90 17.43 -12.29
C GLU A 59 -4.70 17.14 -13.21
N GLY A 60 -3.62 16.59 -12.65
CA GLY A 60 -2.41 16.24 -13.36
C GLY A 60 -1.53 15.27 -12.59
N ALA A 61 -0.41 14.87 -13.17
CA ALA A 61 0.49 13.88 -12.56
C ALA A 61 0.94 14.26 -11.14
N ARG A 62 1.01 15.55 -10.83
CA ARG A 62 1.47 16.08 -9.55
C ARG A 62 0.53 17.11 -8.93
N THR A 63 -0.68 17.22 -9.44
CA THR A 63 -1.63 18.26 -9.02
C THR A 63 -2.97 17.64 -8.66
N ILE A 64 -3.43 17.94 -7.47
CA ILE A 64 -4.78 17.64 -7.01
C ILE A 64 -5.58 18.94 -6.99
N ARG A 65 -6.75 18.89 -7.61
CA ARG A 65 -7.76 19.93 -7.52
C ARG A 65 -8.65 19.67 -6.31
N ILE A 66 -8.82 20.69 -5.48
CA ILE A 66 -9.71 20.69 -4.32
C ILE A 66 -10.73 21.80 -4.58
N SER A 67 -11.98 21.42 -4.77
CA SER A 67 -13.08 22.36 -5.05
C SER A 67 -14.03 22.37 -3.85
N PRO A 68 -13.95 23.39 -2.98
CA PRO A 68 -14.82 23.51 -1.81
C PRO A 68 -16.29 23.69 -2.23
N TRP A 69 -17.19 23.08 -1.48
CA TRP A 69 -18.63 23.28 -1.66
C TRP A 69 -19.04 24.72 -1.31
N ASP A 70 -18.40 25.30 -0.30
CA ASP A 70 -18.49 26.72 0.05
C ASP A 70 -17.14 27.40 -0.17
N LYS A 71 -17.11 28.37 -1.11
CA LYS A 71 -15.88 29.13 -1.45
C LYS A 71 -15.23 29.83 -0.26
N LYS A 72 -16.02 30.17 0.78
CA LYS A 72 -15.48 30.80 1.99
C LYS A 72 -14.55 29.90 2.78
N GLN A 73 -14.70 28.59 2.66
CA GLN A 73 -13.87 27.59 3.36
C GLN A 73 -12.50 27.36 2.72
N GLY A 74 -12.24 27.95 1.54
CA GLY A 74 -10.96 27.77 0.84
C GLY A 74 -9.74 28.11 1.69
N LYS A 75 -9.79 29.22 2.45
CA LYS A 75 -8.69 29.62 3.35
C LYS A 75 -8.49 28.67 4.53
N ASP A 76 -9.55 28.11 5.06
CA ASP A 76 -9.47 27.17 6.18
C ASP A 76 -8.91 25.82 5.71
N ILE A 77 -9.27 25.39 4.50
CA ILE A 77 -8.71 24.21 3.85
C ILE A 77 -7.21 24.41 3.57
N GLU A 78 -6.81 25.58 3.04
CA GLU A 78 -5.40 25.93 2.81
C GLU A 78 -4.58 25.84 4.09
N LYS A 79 -5.06 26.46 5.18
CA LYS A 79 -4.41 26.42 6.49
C LYS A 79 -4.30 24.99 7.02
N ALA A 80 -5.35 24.19 6.90
CA ALA A 80 -5.35 22.81 7.37
C ALA A 80 -4.33 21.94 6.61
N ILE A 81 -4.21 22.11 5.29
CA ILE A 81 -3.22 21.39 4.49
C ILE A 81 -1.80 21.83 4.87
N ALA A 82 -1.58 23.14 5.08
CA ALA A 82 -0.30 23.68 5.53
C ALA A 82 0.07 23.14 6.92
N ALA A 83 -0.86 23.12 7.85
CA ALA A 83 -0.66 22.61 9.22
C ALA A 83 -0.39 21.10 9.26
N ALA A 84 -0.93 20.34 8.31
CA ALA A 84 -0.67 18.91 8.18
C ALA A 84 0.77 18.57 7.73
N ASN A 85 1.57 19.58 7.36
CA ASN A 85 2.97 19.47 6.98
C ASN A 85 3.25 18.36 5.96
N LEU A 86 2.40 18.27 4.94
CA LEU A 86 2.44 17.24 3.91
C LEU A 86 3.54 17.49 2.86
N GLY A 87 4.24 18.62 2.92
CA GLY A 87 5.24 19.01 1.94
C GLY A 87 4.65 19.35 0.58
N LEU A 88 3.38 19.76 0.53
CA LEU A 88 2.66 20.18 -0.68
C LEU A 88 2.67 21.71 -0.77
N SER A 89 2.75 22.23 -1.99
CA SER A 89 2.46 23.64 -2.26
C SER A 89 0.97 23.79 -2.56
N VAL A 90 0.32 24.76 -1.94
CA VAL A 90 -1.09 25.05 -2.18
C VAL A 90 -1.22 26.38 -2.90
N VAL A 91 -1.97 26.40 -3.98
CA VAL A 91 -2.31 27.61 -4.76
C VAL A 91 -3.82 27.74 -4.77
N VAL A 92 -4.31 28.90 -4.37
CA VAL A 92 -5.75 29.25 -4.40
C VAL A 92 -6.08 29.95 -5.71
N ASP A 93 -7.14 29.54 -6.39
CA ASP A 93 -7.67 30.17 -7.59
C ASP A 93 -9.20 30.36 -7.52
N ASP A 94 -9.81 30.88 -8.57
CA ASP A 94 -11.26 31.18 -8.60
C ASP A 94 -12.15 29.91 -8.52
N GLN A 95 -11.58 28.75 -8.81
CA GLN A 95 -12.28 27.45 -8.80
C GLN A 95 -12.02 26.61 -7.55
N GLY A 96 -11.14 27.09 -6.64
CA GLY A 96 -10.78 26.41 -5.41
C GLY A 96 -9.28 26.42 -5.14
N LEU A 97 -8.72 25.26 -4.83
CA LEU A 97 -7.30 25.11 -4.49
C LEU A 97 -6.65 24.04 -5.37
N ARG A 98 -5.36 24.24 -5.63
CA ARG A 98 -4.48 23.23 -6.22
C ARG A 98 -3.43 22.83 -5.21
N ALA A 99 -3.40 21.57 -4.84
CA ALA A 99 -2.32 20.99 -4.06
C ALA A 99 -1.28 20.38 -5.02
N ILE A 100 -0.08 20.93 -5.01
CA ILE A 100 0.99 20.58 -5.95
C ILE A 100 2.04 19.76 -5.20
N PHE A 101 2.33 18.58 -5.70
CA PHE A 101 3.37 17.68 -5.20
C PHE A 101 4.73 18.12 -5.78
N PRO A 102 5.76 18.33 -4.94
CA PRO A 102 7.11 18.69 -5.41
C PRO A 102 7.72 17.56 -6.23
N GLU A 103 8.61 17.91 -7.14
CA GLU A 103 9.42 16.91 -7.83
C GLU A 103 10.37 16.22 -6.87
N LEU A 104 10.47 14.91 -7.01
CA LEU A 104 11.50 14.15 -6.31
C LEU A 104 12.83 14.30 -7.04
N THR A 105 13.89 14.59 -6.31
CA THR A 105 15.26 14.51 -6.83
C THR A 105 15.61 13.06 -7.18
N THR A 106 16.58 12.86 -8.05
CA THR A 106 17.06 11.52 -8.42
C THR A 106 17.51 10.73 -7.19
N ASP A 107 18.23 11.37 -6.27
CA ASP A 107 18.68 10.73 -5.03
C ASP A 107 17.49 10.27 -4.17
N ARG A 108 16.45 11.12 -4.04
CA ARG A 108 15.27 10.78 -3.29
C ARG A 108 14.48 9.65 -3.94
N ARG A 109 14.39 9.60 -5.25
CA ARG A 109 13.77 8.47 -5.98
C ARG A 109 14.52 7.16 -5.69
N THR A 110 15.85 7.20 -5.70
CA THR A 110 16.70 6.03 -5.41
C THR A 110 16.49 5.53 -3.98
N GLU A 111 16.43 6.43 -2.99
CA GLU A 111 16.13 6.09 -1.60
C GLU A 111 14.75 5.43 -1.46
N ILE A 112 13.74 6.01 -2.09
CA ILE A 112 12.37 5.47 -2.06
C ILE A 112 12.30 4.09 -2.73
N ALA A 113 12.96 3.90 -3.86
CA ALA A 113 13.04 2.61 -4.54
C ALA A 113 13.70 1.54 -3.66
N LYS A 114 14.74 1.92 -2.90
CA LYS A 114 15.38 1.03 -1.92
C LYS A 114 14.41 0.64 -0.81
N VAL A 115 13.70 1.60 -0.21
CA VAL A 115 12.69 1.33 0.82
C VAL A 115 11.60 0.39 0.27
N ALA A 116 11.12 0.62 -0.95
CA ALA A 116 10.14 -0.27 -1.57
C ALA A 116 10.67 -1.70 -1.75
N LYS A 117 11.94 -1.85 -2.14
CA LYS A 117 12.59 -3.15 -2.27
C LYS A 117 12.75 -3.86 -0.92
N ASP A 118 13.12 -3.14 0.13
CA ASP A 118 13.24 -3.69 1.49
C ASP A 118 11.88 -4.23 1.97
N LYS A 119 10.78 -3.50 1.71
CA LYS A 119 9.41 -3.97 2.02
C LYS A 119 9.01 -5.23 1.23
N LEU A 120 9.44 -5.35 -0.03
CA LEU A 120 9.23 -6.57 -0.80
C LEU A 120 9.96 -7.76 -0.16
N GLU A 121 11.20 -7.57 0.29
CA GLU A 121 11.98 -8.64 0.94
C GLU A 121 11.36 -9.05 2.29
N ASP A 122 10.84 -8.11 3.07
CA ASP A 122 10.06 -8.40 4.28
C ASP A 122 8.82 -9.26 3.96
N ALA A 123 8.09 -8.90 2.89
CA ALA A 123 6.95 -9.69 2.43
C ALA A 123 7.35 -11.12 2.04
N ARG A 124 8.44 -11.27 1.28
CA ARG A 124 8.97 -12.58 0.87
C ARG A 124 9.42 -13.42 2.08
N GLN A 125 9.99 -12.76 3.10
CA GLN A 125 10.37 -13.43 4.33
C GLN A 125 9.15 -13.98 5.06
N ASN A 126 8.06 -13.22 5.17
CA ASN A 126 6.82 -13.67 5.76
C ASN A 126 6.22 -14.86 4.99
N VAL A 127 6.21 -14.82 3.65
CA VAL A 127 5.76 -15.95 2.81
C VAL A 127 6.59 -17.21 3.12
N ARG A 128 7.92 -17.08 3.24
CA ARG A 128 8.80 -18.22 3.61
C ARG A 128 8.47 -18.77 4.99
N GLN A 129 8.26 -17.91 5.98
CA GLN A 129 7.89 -18.35 7.35
C GLN A 129 6.57 -19.13 7.34
N TYR A 130 5.55 -18.66 6.65
CA TYR A 130 4.27 -19.37 6.56
C TYR A 130 4.39 -20.71 5.83
N ARG A 131 5.21 -20.78 4.75
CA ARG A 131 5.52 -22.06 4.11
C ARG A 131 6.17 -23.03 5.08
N ASP A 132 7.15 -22.57 5.85
CA ASP A 132 7.90 -23.44 6.78
C ASP A 132 7.00 -24.02 7.87
N VAL A 133 6.00 -23.26 8.34
CA VAL A 133 4.97 -23.76 9.25
C VAL A 133 4.18 -24.90 8.63
N VAL A 134 3.71 -24.73 7.39
CA VAL A 134 2.97 -25.78 6.67
C VAL A 134 3.82 -27.01 6.43
N VAL A 135 5.06 -26.83 5.97
CA VAL A 135 5.99 -27.95 5.71
C VAL A 135 6.29 -28.73 7.00
N LYS A 136 6.45 -28.01 8.12
CA LYS A 136 6.66 -28.64 9.43
C LYS A 136 5.44 -29.45 9.87
N ASP A 137 4.22 -28.92 9.71
CA ASP A 137 3.00 -29.64 10.04
C ASP A 137 2.82 -30.90 9.20
N LEU A 138 3.04 -30.82 7.89
CA LEU A 138 3.01 -31.98 6.98
C LEU A 138 4.04 -33.04 7.37
N THR A 139 5.25 -32.60 7.76
CA THR A 139 6.31 -33.51 8.21
C THR A 139 5.96 -34.20 9.52
N THR A 140 5.32 -33.49 10.44
CA THR A 140 4.87 -34.07 11.71
C THR A 140 3.80 -35.12 11.45
N LYS A 141 2.79 -34.82 10.66
CA LYS A 141 1.71 -35.77 10.30
C LYS A 141 2.23 -37.02 9.58
N GLU A 142 3.23 -36.87 8.72
CA GLU A 142 3.92 -38.00 8.09
C GLU A 142 4.61 -38.90 9.10
N LYS A 143 5.36 -38.32 10.06
CA LYS A 143 6.08 -39.06 11.09
C LYS A 143 5.16 -39.78 12.07
N GLU A 144 4.02 -39.21 12.40
CA GLU A 144 3.00 -39.76 13.30
C GLU A 144 2.12 -40.82 12.61
N GLY A 145 2.36 -41.11 11.34
CA GLY A 145 1.61 -42.10 10.57
C GLY A 145 0.22 -41.62 10.10
N GLY A 146 -0.14 -40.37 10.37
CA GLY A 146 -1.39 -39.77 9.94
C GLY A 146 -1.42 -39.39 8.44
N MET A 147 -0.30 -39.51 7.73
CA MET A 147 -0.17 -39.15 6.31
C MET A 147 0.86 -40.06 5.63
N GLY A 148 0.52 -40.57 4.44
CA GLY A 148 1.47 -41.33 3.63
C GLY A 148 2.58 -40.45 3.03
N LYS A 149 3.76 -41.02 2.76
CA LYS A 149 4.91 -40.28 2.20
C LYS A 149 4.61 -39.63 0.86
N ASP A 150 3.87 -40.31 -0.02
CA ASP A 150 3.51 -39.79 -1.35
C ASP A 150 2.54 -38.62 -1.23
N ASP A 151 1.56 -38.68 -0.31
CA ASP A 151 0.66 -37.58 -0.02
C ASP A 151 1.41 -36.39 0.57
N ALA A 152 2.31 -36.60 1.52
CA ALA A 152 3.14 -35.55 2.11
C ALA A 152 4.00 -34.85 1.05
N PHE A 153 4.61 -35.62 0.15
CA PHE A 153 5.42 -35.08 -0.96
C PHE A 153 4.56 -34.24 -1.92
N ARG A 154 3.40 -34.74 -2.33
CA ARG A 154 2.47 -34.01 -3.21
C ARG A 154 2.00 -32.71 -2.57
N LEU A 155 1.61 -32.73 -1.30
CA LEU A 155 1.10 -31.57 -0.56
C LEU A 155 2.18 -30.50 -0.32
N ARG A 156 3.45 -30.91 -0.08
CA ARG A 156 4.58 -29.95 -0.06
C ARG A 156 4.75 -29.28 -1.42
N GLY A 157 4.60 -30.03 -2.52
CA GLY A 157 4.61 -29.48 -3.87
C GLY A 157 3.47 -28.48 -4.13
N GLU A 158 2.26 -28.77 -3.64
CA GLU A 158 1.13 -27.84 -3.71
C GLU A 158 1.39 -26.57 -2.89
N ALA A 159 1.92 -26.68 -1.67
CA ALA A 159 2.31 -25.53 -0.85
C ALA A 159 3.36 -24.68 -1.56
N GLN A 160 4.36 -25.29 -2.22
CA GLN A 160 5.40 -24.56 -2.95
C GLN A 160 4.80 -23.79 -4.14
N LYS A 161 3.88 -24.38 -4.90
CA LYS A 161 3.19 -23.67 -5.99
C LYS A 161 2.44 -22.43 -5.49
N MET A 162 1.78 -22.53 -4.33
CA MET A 162 1.09 -21.37 -3.72
C MET A 162 2.08 -20.27 -3.33
N VAL A 163 3.28 -20.64 -2.84
CA VAL A 163 4.36 -19.68 -2.54
C VAL A 163 4.86 -18.99 -3.81
N ASP A 164 5.06 -19.76 -4.89
CA ASP A 164 5.55 -19.21 -6.16
C ASP A 164 4.54 -18.22 -6.76
N GLU A 165 3.24 -18.56 -6.70
CA GLU A 165 2.16 -17.67 -7.11
C GLU A 165 2.10 -16.40 -6.25
N ALA A 166 2.25 -16.53 -4.93
CA ALA A 166 2.28 -15.38 -4.02
C ALA A 166 3.49 -14.49 -4.32
N ASN A 167 4.69 -15.04 -4.48
CA ASN A 167 5.88 -14.29 -4.82
C ASN A 167 5.76 -13.56 -6.17
N LYS A 168 5.13 -14.18 -7.17
CA LYS A 168 4.84 -13.53 -8.44
C LYS A 168 3.95 -12.30 -8.27
N LYS A 169 2.89 -12.41 -7.48
CA LYS A 169 2.01 -11.27 -7.19
C LYS A 169 2.73 -10.15 -6.43
N LEU A 170 3.57 -10.50 -5.45
CA LEU A 170 4.39 -9.52 -4.72
C LEU A 170 5.34 -8.78 -5.67
N GLU A 171 5.94 -9.48 -6.63
CA GLU A 171 6.81 -8.89 -7.64
C GLU A 171 6.03 -7.93 -8.57
N GLU A 172 4.83 -8.31 -9.00
CA GLU A 172 3.96 -7.46 -9.81
C GLU A 172 3.57 -6.17 -9.08
N ILE A 173 3.30 -6.25 -7.76
CA ILE A 173 3.01 -5.09 -6.92
C ILE A 173 4.24 -4.19 -6.80
N TYR A 174 5.42 -4.78 -6.60
CA TYR A 174 6.69 -4.05 -6.54
C TYR A 174 7.02 -3.36 -7.86
N ALA A 175 6.93 -4.07 -8.99
CA ALA A 175 7.23 -3.52 -10.30
C ALA A 175 6.36 -2.29 -10.64
N LYS A 176 5.08 -2.32 -10.26
CA LYS A 176 4.20 -1.15 -10.40
C LYS A 176 4.71 0.02 -9.55
N LYS A 177 5.09 -0.25 -8.30
CA LYS A 177 5.59 0.79 -7.38
C LYS A 177 6.93 1.36 -7.83
N GLU A 178 7.84 0.51 -8.26
CA GLU A 178 9.13 0.91 -8.81
C GLU A 178 8.96 1.85 -10.01
N LYS A 179 8.05 1.50 -10.93
CA LYS A 179 7.71 2.35 -12.08
C LYS A 179 7.12 3.70 -11.67
N GLU A 180 6.27 3.75 -10.63
CA GLU A 180 5.73 5.01 -10.10
C GLU A 180 6.81 5.91 -9.50
N VAL A 181 7.85 5.33 -8.91
CA VAL A 181 8.95 6.05 -8.24
C VAL A 181 9.97 6.54 -9.24
N LEU A 182 10.36 5.70 -10.20
CA LEU A 182 11.44 6.00 -11.15
C LEU A 182 10.95 6.75 -12.40
N GLY A 183 9.68 6.66 -12.75
CA GLY A 183 9.03 7.37 -13.85
C GLY A 183 8.95 6.57 -15.12
#